data_65709ded4de1965c8e70d9b9933364de
#
_entry.id   65709ded4de1965c8e70d9b9933364de
#
_cell.length_a   1.000
_cell.length_b   1.000
_cell.length_c   1.000
_cell.angle_alpha   90.00
_cell.angle_beta   90.00
_cell.angle_gamma   90.00
#
_symmetry.space_group_name_H-M   'P 1'
#
loop_
_entity.id
_entity.type
_entity.pdbx_description
1 polymer ?
#
loop_
_entity_poly.entity_id
_entity_poly.type
_entity_poly.pdbx_seq_one_letter_code
_entity_poly.pdbx_strand_id
1 'polypeptide(L)'
;MTTLQHRDNRRQFADLFDWAEGLPSLFPMPAMMRGVRIEEFTDDDKYVVRAELPGMDPAKDVKVEVANGMLTISATRQQEEHDGARSEFHYGTLTRRVLLPDGADEKAVVAKYTAGILEVTVPISAKAAEARTITIEHTD
;
A
#
# COMPACT_ATOMS: atom_id res chain seq x y z
N MET A 1 27.88 -40.15 13.93
CA MET A 1 26.86 -39.24 14.50
C MET A 1 26.53 -38.16 13.51
N THR A 2 25.40 -38.26 12.91
CA THR A 2 24.92 -37.23 11.96
C THR A 2 24.19 -36.17 12.75
N THR A 3 24.81 -35.02 12.87
CA THR A 3 24.14 -33.83 13.40
C THR A 3 23.17 -33.33 12.32
N LEU A 4 21.88 -33.49 12.55
CA LEU A 4 20.85 -32.86 11.75
C LEU A 4 20.95 -31.35 11.96
N GLN A 5 21.61 -30.67 11.04
CA GLN A 5 21.52 -29.23 10.98
C GLN A 5 20.12 -28.89 10.51
N HIS A 6 19.35 -28.39 11.43
CA HIS A 6 18.09 -27.73 11.11
C HIS A 6 18.45 -26.48 10.29
N ARG A 7 18.47 -26.63 8.99
CA ARG A 7 18.62 -25.49 8.08
C ARG A 7 17.37 -24.64 8.20
N ASP A 8 17.55 -23.50 8.84
CA ASP A 8 16.55 -22.45 8.94
C ASP A 8 16.12 -22.04 7.53
N ASN A 9 14.99 -22.56 7.10
CA ASN A 9 14.43 -22.31 5.76
C ASN A 9 14.00 -20.84 5.58
N ARG A 10 14.03 -20.05 6.66
CA ARG A 10 13.67 -18.62 6.62
C ARG A 10 14.73 -17.75 5.95
N ARG A 11 15.99 -18.15 5.97
CA ARG A 11 17.06 -17.39 5.32
C ARG A 11 17.08 -17.55 3.81
N GLN A 12 16.60 -18.66 3.29
CA GLN A 12 16.60 -18.90 1.85
C GLN A 12 15.60 -18.05 1.09
N PHE A 13 14.50 -17.65 1.73
CA PHE A 13 13.52 -16.76 1.10
C PHE A 13 13.98 -15.29 1.10
N ALA A 14 14.68 -14.85 2.15
CA ALA A 14 15.24 -13.52 2.19
C ALA A 14 16.34 -13.34 1.14
N ASP A 15 17.20 -14.34 0.95
CA ASP A 15 18.26 -14.32 -0.06
C ASP A 15 17.71 -14.33 -1.51
N LEU A 16 16.54 -14.95 -1.71
CA LEU A 16 15.90 -14.98 -3.02
C LEU A 16 15.35 -13.62 -3.45
N PHE A 17 14.84 -12.85 -2.49
CA PHE A 17 14.38 -11.49 -2.74
C PHE A 17 15.52 -10.48 -2.87
N ASP A 18 16.59 -10.67 -2.13
CA ASP A 18 17.80 -9.84 -2.21
C ASP A 18 18.49 -10.02 -3.58
N TRP A 19 18.47 -11.24 -4.10
CA TRP A 19 18.93 -11.52 -5.45
C TRP A 19 18.06 -10.86 -6.54
N ALA A 20 16.75 -10.75 -6.32
CA ALA A 20 15.83 -10.13 -7.26
C ALA A 20 15.99 -8.60 -7.34
N GLU A 21 16.46 -7.96 -6.26
CA GLU A 21 16.75 -6.51 -6.26
C GLU A 21 18.00 -6.16 -7.09
N GLY A 22 18.91 -7.09 -7.25
CA GLY A 22 20.14 -6.91 -8.04
C GLY A 22 20.01 -7.23 -9.52
N LEU A 23 18.89 -7.75 -9.98
CA LEU A 23 18.65 -8.01 -11.40
C LEU A 23 18.18 -6.73 -12.08
N PRO A 24 18.92 -6.24 -13.08
CA PRO A 24 18.37 -5.25 -13.99
C PRO A 24 17.16 -5.87 -14.68
N SER A 25 16.01 -5.44 -14.25
CA SER A 25 14.68 -5.91 -14.61
C SER A 25 14.58 -6.66 -15.93
N LEU A 26 14.48 -7.97 -15.84
CA LEU A 26 14.07 -8.83 -16.97
C LEU A 26 12.60 -8.58 -17.37
N PHE A 27 11.88 -7.84 -16.51
CA PHE A 27 10.53 -7.37 -16.78
C PHE A 27 10.53 -5.85 -16.62
N PRO A 28 10.32 -5.08 -17.69
CA PRO A 28 10.14 -3.65 -17.56
C PRO A 28 8.88 -3.40 -16.75
N MET A 29 9.06 -3.18 -15.45
CA MET A 29 7.99 -2.61 -14.65
C MET A 29 7.66 -1.23 -15.22
N PRO A 30 6.38 -0.89 -15.42
CA PRO A 30 5.99 0.46 -15.79
C PRO A 30 6.68 1.44 -14.85
N ALA A 31 7.26 2.52 -15.39
CA ALA A 31 7.97 3.53 -14.60
C ALA A 31 7.15 4.07 -13.41
N MET A 32 5.85 3.90 -13.48
CA MET A 32 4.85 4.22 -12.48
C MET A 32 4.88 3.34 -11.24
N MET A 33 5.29 2.06 -11.37
CA MET A 33 5.46 1.15 -10.24
C MET A 33 6.80 1.31 -9.56
N ARG A 34 7.74 2.01 -10.21
CA ARG A 34 9.04 2.34 -9.61
C ARG A 34 8.89 3.57 -8.74
N GLY A 35 8.90 3.37 -7.43
CA GLY A 35 9.08 4.45 -6.48
C GLY A 35 7.84 5.23 -6.09
N VAL A 36 6.64 4.67 -6.18
CA VAL A 36 5.51 5.24 -5.44
C VAL A 36 5.77 5.00 -3.97
N ARG A 37 6.18 6.05 -3.30
CA ARG A 37 6.40 6.03 -1.87
C ARG A 37 5.06 6.13 -1.16
N ILE A 38 4.78 5.16 -0.31
CA ILE A 38 3.59 5.15 0.54
C ILE A 38 4.06 5.12 1.99
N GLU A 39 3.56 6.05 2.76
CA GLU A 39 3.79 6.14 4.19
C GLU A 39 2.48 5.95 4.93
N GLU A 40 2.52 5.18 5.99
CA GLU A 40 1.37 4.93 6.86
C GLU A 40 1.77 5.24 8.30
N PHE A 41 0.98 6.01 9.01
CA PHE A 41 1.23 6.32 10.41
C PHE A 41 -0.06 6.63 11.16
N THR A 42 0.00 6.46 12.45
CA THR A 42 -1.09 6.86 13.36
C THR A 42 -0.66 8.10 14.11
N ASP A 43 -1.51 9.09 14.11
CA ASP A 43 -1.34 10.36 14.83
C ASP A 43 -2.56 10.57 15.73
N ASP A 44 -2.38 10.35 17.03
CA ASP A 44 -3.41 10.40 18.07
C ASP A 44 -4.67 9.56 17.73
N ASP A 45 -5.71 10.22 17.23
CA ASP A 45 -7.00 9.65 16.87
C ASP A 45 -7.22 9.52 15.36
N LYS A 46 -6.14 9.57 14.59
CA LYS A 46 -6.18 9.53 13.13
C LYS A 46 -5.19 8.52 12.58
N TYR A 47 -5.63 7.80 11.58
CA TYR A 47 -4.78 7.00 10.73
C TYR A 47 -4.56 7.73 9.40
N VAL A 48 -3.31 7.91 9.01
CA VAL A 48 -2.95 8.70 7.83
C VAL A 48 -2.16 7.84 6.86
N VAL A 49 -2.58 7.89 5.61
CA VAL A 49 -1.86 7.28 4.47
C VAL A 49 -1.45 8.38 3.53
N ARG A 50 -0.16 8.45 3.21
CA ARG A 50 0.40 9.37 2.23
C ARG A 50 0.98 8.61 1.05
N ALA A 51 0.62 9.00 -0.14
CA ALA A 51 1.17 8.45 -1.37
C ALA A 51 1.75 9.55 -2.24
N GLU A 52 2.98 9.37 -2.69
CA GLU A 52 3.61 10.29 -3.65
C GLU A 52 3.14 9.95 -5.06
N LEU A 53 2.27 10.78 -5.61
CA LEU A 53 1.67 10.64 -6.93
C LEU A 53 1.85 11.92 -7.76
N PRO A 54 3.10 12.30 -8.08
CA PRO A 54 3.36 13.56 -8.76
C PRO A 54 2.79 13.56 -10.19
N GLY A 55 2.31 14.73 -10.61
CA GLY A 55 1.87 14.94 -11.98
C GLY A 55 0.56 14.28 -12.37
N MET A 56 -0.28 13.92 -11.39
CA MET A 56 -1.60 13.33 -11.64
C MET A 56 -2.72 14.36 -11.45
N ASP A 57 -3.79 14.16 -12.19
CA ASP A 57 -5.06 14.86 -11.96
C ASP A 57 -5.88 14.07 -10.94
N PRO A 58 -6.05 14.57 -9.69
CA PRO A 58 -6.73 13.80 -8.65
C PRO A 58 -8.20 13.51 -8.97
N ALA A 59 -8.82 14.32 -9.81
CA ALA A 59 -10.22 14.12 -10.19
C ALA A 59 -10.41 13.00 -11.23
N LYS A 60 -9.42 12.78 -12.08
CA LYS A 60 -9.50 11.84 -13.21
C LYS A 60 -8.68 10.59 -13.00
N ASP A 61 -7.50 10.74 -12.42
CA ASP A 61 -6.48 9.70 -12.41
C ASP A 61 -6.41 8.95 -11.08
N VAL A 62 -6.97 9.49 -10.02
CA VAL A 62 -6.88 8.94 -8.67
C VAL A 62 -8.27 8.61 -8.12
N LYS A 63 -8.42 7.40 -7.60
CA LYS A 63 -9.63 6.92 -6.94
C LYS A 63 -9.29 6.39 -5.56
N VAL A 64 -10.05 6.81 -4.57
CA VAL A 64 -9.95 6.32 -3.19
C VAL A 64 -11.28 5.69 -2.80
N GLU A 65 -11.23 4.46 -2.36
CA GLU A 65 -12.40 3.71 -1.90
C GLU A 65 -12.16 3.13 -0.52
N VAL A 66 -13.18 3.15 0.30
CA VAL A 66 -13.17 2.50 1.61
C VAL A 66 -14.37 1.59 1.72
N ALA A 67 -14.12 0.33 2.01
CA ALA A 67 -15.16 -0.66 2.23
C ALA A 67 -14.66 -1.80 3.10
N ASN A 68 -15.47 -2.25 4.04
CA ASN A 68 -15.19 -3.44 4.85
C ASN A 68 -13.83 -3.43 5.55
N GLY A 69 -13.42 -2.30 6.10
CA GLY A 69 -12.14 -2.15 6.78
C GLY A 69 -10.92 -2.05 5.86
N MET A 70 -11.15 -1.90 4.57
CA MET A 70 -10.10 -1.81 3.55
C MET A 70 -10.13 -0.46 2.85
N LEU A 71 -8.99 0.22 2.84
CA LEU A 71 -8.74 1.41 2.03
C LEU A 71 -8.06 0.99 0.74
N THR A 72 -8.62 1.37 -0.39
CA THR A 72 -8.04 1.10 -1.70
C THR A 72 -7.73 2.41 -2.40
N ILE A 73 -6.47 2.61 -2.78
CA ILE A 73 -6.01 3.74 -3.58
C ILE A 73 -5.67 3.19 -4.95
N SER A 74 -6.34 3.71 -5.98
CA SER A 74 -6.07 3.37 -7.37
C SER A 74 -5.64 4.62 -8.12
N ALA A 75 -4.53 4.54 -8.83
CA ALA A 75 -4.02 5.62 -9.65
C ALA A 75 -3.71 5.11 -11.05
N THR A 76 -4.21 5.82 -12.05
CA THR A 76 -3.98 5.48 -13.45
C THR A 76 -3.23 6.62 -14.11
N ARG A 77 -2.08 6.32 -14.70
CA ARG A 77 -1.28 7.29 -15.43
C ARG A 77 -1.29 6.94 -16.91
N GLN A 78 -1.59 7.95 -17.71
CA GLN A 78 -1.40 7.93 -19.15
C GLN A 78 -0.11 8.69 -19.46
N GLN A 79 0.85 8.01 -20.03
CA GLN A 79 2.08 8.62 -20.49
C GLN A 79 2.15 8.52 -22.00
N GLU A 80 2.26 9.67 -22.65
CA GLU A 80 2.51 9.76 -24.08
C GLU A 80 3.99 10.02 -24.30
N GLU A 81 4.67 9.07 -24.91
CA GLU A 81 6.03 9.24 -25.35
C GLU A 81 6.06 9.50 -26.85
N HIS A 82 6.53 10.68 -27.23
CA HIS A 82 6.80 11.03 -28.62
C HIS A 82 8.29 10.76 -28.91
N ASP A 83 8.57 9.71 -29.64
CA ASP A 83 9.89 9.47 -30.18
C ASP A 83 9.81 9.49 -31.72
N GLY A 84 10.19 10.62 -32.30
CA GLY A 84 10.23 10.83 -33.74
C GLY A 84 8.85 10.70 -34.41
N ALA A 85 8.64 9.66 -35.20
CA ALA A 85 7.39 9.41 -35.95
C ALA A 85 6.43 8.44 -35.27
N ARG A 86 6.73 7.98 -34.06
CA ARG A 86 5.92 7.03 -33.31
C ARG A 86 5.48 7.63 -31.99
N SER A 87 4.17 7.69 -31.75
CA SER A 87 3.62 7.96 -30.44
C SER A 87 3.25 6.65 -29.76
N GLU A 88 3.86 6.36 -28.62
CA GLU A 88 3.50 5.22 -27.79
C GLU A 88 2.77 5.73 -26.54
N PHE A 89 1.56 5.20 -26.33
CA PHE A 89 0.77 5.47 -25.13
C PHE A 89 1.06 4.35 -24.11
N HIS A 90 1.60 4.73 -22.96
CA HIS A 90 1.77 3.83 -21.85
C HIS A 90 0.70 4.10 -20.79
N TYR A 91 -0.14 3.10 -20.55
CA TYR A 91 -1.11 3.11 -19.46
C TYR A 91 -0.54 2.33 -18.29
N GLY A 92 -0.42 2.97 -17.14
CA GLY A 92 -0.02 2.31 -15.91
C GLY A 92 -1.10 2.50 -14.84
N THR A 93 -1.52 1.42 -14.21
CA THR A 93 -2.43 1.46 -13.06
C THR A 93 -1.71 0.96 -11.83
N LEU A 94 -1.70 1.78 -10.78
CA LEU A 94 -1.25 1.42 -9.45
C LEU A 94 -2.48 1.19 -8.58
N THR A 95 -2.51 0.05 -7.88
CA THR A 95 -3.53 -0.21 -6.86
C THR A 95 -2.84 -0.58 -5.56
N ARG A 96 -3.15 0.16 -4.50
CA ARG A 96 -2.68 -0.11 -3.15
C ARG A 96 -3.86 -0.35 -2.23
N ARG A 97 -3.81 -1.45 -1.50
CA ARG A 97 -4.80 -1.81 -0.49
C ARG A 97 -4.16 -1.74 0.89
N VAL A 98 -4.84 -1.08 1.79
CA VAL A 98 -4.41 -0.89 3.16
C VAL A 98 -5.51 -1.35 4.10
N LEU A 99 -5.17 -2.24 5.01
CA LEU A 99 -6.10 -2.67 6.04
C LEU A 99 -6.20 -1.57 7.10
N LEU A 100 -7.41 -1.07 7.33
CA LEU A 100 -7.65 -0.04 8.34
C LEU A 100 -7.58 -0.63 9.75
N PRO A 101 -7.07 0.13 10.73
CA PRO A 101 -7.09 -0.29 12.13
C PRO A 101 -8.51 -0.39 12.66
N ASP A 102 -8.69 -1.14 13.75
CA ASP A 102 -9.95 -1.22 14.45
C ASP A 102 -10.41 0.16 14.93
N GLY A 103 -11.68 0.43 14.83
CA GLY A 103 -12.25 1.72 15.20
C GLY A 103 -12.17 2.81 14.15
N ALA A 104 -11.69 2.48 12.96
CA ALA A 104 -11.68 3.41 11.84
C ALA A 104 -13.11 3.82 11.45
N ASP A 105 -13.35 5.13 11.37
CA ASP A 105 -14.61 5.68 10.89
C ASP A 105 -14.57 5.82 9.37
N GLU A 106 -15.11 4.83 8.68
CA GLU A 106 -15.13 4.78 7.21
C GLU A 106 -15.98 5.89 6.58
N LYS A 107 -16.91 6.47 7.33
CA LYS A 107 -17.77 7.54 6.84
C LYS A 107 -17.13 8.93 6.92
N ALA A 108 -16.10 9.08 7.74
CA ALA A 108 -15.44 10.35 7.98
C ALA A 108 -14.04 10.44 7.31
N VAL A 109 -13.77 9.59 6.34
CA VAL A 109 -12.52 9.60 5.59
C VAL A 109 -12.42 10.86 4.75
N VAL A 110 -11.28 11.52 4.81
CA VAL A 110 -10.95 12.71 4.03
C VAL A 110 -9.71 12.43 3.19
N ALA A 111 -9.76 12.78 1.92
CA ALA A 111 -8.62 12.69 1.02
C ALA A 111 -8.27 14.07 0.48
N LYS A 112 -6.98 14.41 0.49
CA LYS A 112 -6.45 15.67 -0.05
C LYS A 112 -5.29 15.37 -0.99
N TYR A 113 -5.21 16.11 -2.07
CA TYR A 113 -4.08 16.07 -2.98
C TYR A 113 -3.42 17.44 -3.02
N THR A 114 -2.16 17.51 -2.64
CA THR A 114 -1.41 18.77 -2.58
C THR A 114 0.03 18.52 -3.01
N ALA A 115 0.51 19.30 -3.97
CA ALA A 115 1.90 19.24 -4.43
C ALA A 115 2.38 17.84 -4.80
N GLY A 116 1.54 17.05 -5.45
CA GLY A 116 1.85 15.69 -5.86
C GLY A 116 1.71 14.63 -4.77
N ILE A 117 1.22 14.99 -3.60
CA ILE A 117 1.02 14.07 -2.48
C ILE A 117 -0.48 13.89 -2.22
N LEU A 118 -0.92 12.64 -2.30
CA LEU A 118 -2.24 12.24 -1.83
C LEU A 118 -2.15 11.89 -0.35
N GLU A 119 -2.91 12.57 0.47
CA GLU A 119 -3.06 12.28 1.89
C GLU A 119 -4.48 11.84 2.19
N VAL A 120 -4.64 10.64 2.73
CA VAL A 120 -5.91 10.08 3.17
C VAL A 120 -5.90 10.00 4.69
N THR A 121 -6.84 10.67 5.31
CA THR A 121 -6.99 10.70 6.77
C THR A 121 -8.25 9.96 7.18
N VAL A 122 -8.07 8.98 8.06
CA VAL A 122 -9.15 8.17 8.61
C VAL A 122 -9.23 8.39 10.11
N PRO A 123 -10.31 8.98 10.62
CA PRO A 123 -10.50 9.10 12.07
C PRO A 123 -10.62 7.73 12.73
N ILE A 124 -10.03 7.58 13.90
CA ILE A 124 -10.11 6.35 14.70
C ILE A 124 -10.86 6.65 15.99
N SER A 125 -11.88 5.86 16.27
CA SER A 125 -12.59 5.96 17.55
C SER A 125 -11.82 5.27 18.65
N ALA A 126 -11.55 6.00 19.75
CA ALA A 126 -10.86 5.47 20.91
C ALA A 126 -11.62 4.33 21.63
N LYS A 127 -12.90 4.17 21.36
CA LYS A 127 -13.75 3.16 22.02
C LYS A 127 -13.63 1.76 21.45
N ALA A 128 -13.02 1.58 20.29
CA ALA A 128 -13.00 0.28 19.60
C ALA A 128 -11.82 -0.61 19.99
N ALA A 129 -10.85 -0.10 20.75
CA ALA A 129 -9.59 -0.79 20.98
C ALA A 129 -9.41 -1.31 22.41
N GLU A 130 -10.48 -1.43 23.20
CA GLU A 130 -10.37 -2.09 24.51
C GLU A 130 -10.27 -3.59 24.35
N ALA A 131 -9.11 -4.13 24.70
CA ALA A 131 -8.90 -5.56 24.74
C ALA A 131 -9.81 -6.17 25.83
N ARG A 132 -10.59 -7.15 25.45
CA ARG A 132 -11.45 -7.89 26.35
C ARG A 132 -10.83 -9.26 26.65
N THR A 133 -10.71 -9.59 27.93
CA THR A 133 -10.31 -10.92 28.36
C THR A 133 -11.50 -11.87 28.30
N ILE A 134 -11.33 -12.96 27.63
CA ILE A 134 -12.36 -14.02 27.51
C ILE A 134 -12.01 -15.13 28.47
N THR A 135 -12.98 -15.51 29.29
CA THR A 135 -12.84 -16.66 30.22
C THR A 135 -12.97 -17.96 29.41
N ILE A 136 -12.00 -18.84 29.59
CA ILE A 136 -12.02 -20.17 28.97
C ILE A 136 -12.76 -21.12 29.90
N GLU A 137 -13.85 -21.72 29.41
CA GLU A 137 -14.53 -22.79 30.11
C GLU A 137 -13.79 -24.09 29.89
N HIS A 138 -13.43 -24.74 30.97
CA HIS A 138 -12.80 -26.07 30.94
C HIS A 138 -13.87 -27.13 31.20
N THR A 139 -14.05 -28.03 30.24
CA THR A 139 -14.95 -29.18 30.36
C THR A 139 -14.10 -30.44 30.40
N ASP A 140 -14.28 -31.25 31.47
CA ASP A 140 -13.63 -32.54 31.61
C ASP A 140 -14.23 -33.60 30.71
#